data_d55d6b8b9629a2c1ca54b0b44b97ceb8
#
_entry.id   d55d6b8b9629a2c1ca54b0b44b97ceb8
#
_cell.length_a   1.000
_cell.length_b   1.000
_cell.length_c   1.000
_cell.angle_alpha   90.00
_cell.angle_beta   90.00
_cell.angle_gamma   90.00
#
_symmetry.space_group_name_H-M   'P 1'
#
loop_
_entity.id
_entity.type
_entity.pdbx_description
1 polymer ?
#
loop_
_entity_poly.entity_id
_entity_poly.type
_entity_poly.pdbx_seq_one_letter_code
_entity_poly.pdbx_strand_id
1 'polypeptide(L)'
;MTETIRYTADVVAMTPDGSVLLIERGWPPHEGAWALPGGHVDEGETSRDAAARELLEETGVRVNAEDLKPIGVFDQPGRDPRGRYVTVAYLARVPADTQVSAGDDARTTRWWPAGVLPVLAFDHAEILAAATRQ
;
A
#
# COMPACT_ATOMS: atom_id res chain seq x y z
N MET A 1 -7.54 3.33 -30.20
CA MET A 1 -6.45 3.99 -29.46
C MET A 1 -6.01 3.13 -28.29
N THR A 2 -4.72 2.99 -28.09
CA THR A 2 -4.16 2.15 -27.05
C THR A 2 -3.76 3.00 -25.85
N GLU A 3 -4.15 2.54 -24.67
CA GLU A 3 -3.79 3.20 -23.41
C GLU A 3 -2.76 2.34 -22.68
N THR A 4 -1.73 2.98 -22.14
CA THR A 4 -0.77 2.27 -21.29
C THR A 4 -1.38 2.09 -19.89
N ILE A 5 -1.47 0.84 -19.47
CA ILE A 5 -1.97 0.51 -18.13
C ILE A 5 -0.80 0.12 -17.25
N ARG A 6 -0.65 0.80 -16.11
CA ARG A 6 0.37 0.49 -15.13
C ARG A 6 -0.23 -0.37 -14.04
N TYR A 7 0.47 -1.45 -13.74
CA TYR A 7 0.00 -2.49 -12.83
C TYR A 7 0.77 -2.38 -11.52
N THR A 8 0.05 -2.19 -10.42
CA THR A 8 0.65 -1.99 -9.10
C THR A 8 0.01 -2.91 -8.05
N ALA A 9 0.65 -3.00 -6.89
CA ALA A 9 0.12 -3.70 -5.73
C ALA A 9 0.29 -2.82 -4.51
N ASP A 10 -0.71 -2.81 -3.63
CA ASP A 10 -0.69 -2.06 -2.38
C ASP A 10 -0.99 -2.98 -1.20
N VAL A 11 -0.49 -2.61 -0.03
CA VAL A 11 -0.66 -3.43 1.18
C VAL A 11 -1.25 -2.62 2.30
N VAL A 12 -2.31 -3.15 2.92
CA VAL A 12 -2.79 -2.68 4.21
C VAL A 12 -2.19 -3.59 5.26
N ALA A 13 -1.13 -3.13 5.94
CA ALA A 13 -0.52 -3.85 7.06
C ALA A 13 -1.17 -3.36 8.34
N MET A 14 -1.73 -4.26 9.12
CA MET A 14 -2.55 -3.92 10.27
C MET A 14 -2.19 -4.76 11.48
N THR A 15 -2.07 -4.12 12.63
CA THR A 15 -1.86 -4.78 13.91
C THR A 15 -3.19 -5.18 14.52
N PRO A 16 -3.18 -6.04 15.57
CA PRO A 16 -4.44 -6.48 16.22
C PRO A 16 -5.31 -5.36 16.78
N ASP A 17 -4.70 -4.23 17.18
CA ASP A 17 -5.46 -3.07 17.70
C ASP A 17 -5.97 -2.15 16.58
N GLY A 18 -5.74 -2.54 15.32
CA GLY A 18 -6.23 -1.77 14.17
C GLY A 18 -5.30 -0.66 13.69
N SER A 19 -4.08 -0.56 14.23
CA SER A 19 -3.10 0.39 13.71
C SER A 19 -2.68 0.01 12.30
N VAL A 20 -2.50 1.01 11.44
CA VAL A 20 -2.19 0.82 10.02
C VAL A 20 -0.84 1.42 9.70
N LEU A 21 -0.07 0.71 8.90
CA LEU A 21 1.26 1.16 8.47
C LEU A 21 1.13 2.04 7.23
N LEU A 22 1.65 3.26 7.33
CA LEU A 22 1.65 4.19 6.21
C LEU A 22 3.05 4.73 5.97
N ILE A 23 3.29 5.15 4.73
CA ILE A 23 4.51 5.84 4.33
C ILE A 23 4.17 7.27 3.96
N GLU A 24 5.08 8.20 4.25
CA GLU A 24 4.94 9.59 3.82
C GLU A 24 5.55 9.73 2.42
N ARG A 25 4.77 10.29 1.49
CA ARG A 25 5.24 10.47 0.12
C ARG A 25 6.27 11.60 0.08
N GLY A 26 7.44 11.31 -0.48
CA GLY A 26 8.51 12.29 -0.64
C GLY A 26 8.49 12.99 -1.99
N TRP A 27 7.58 12.62 -2.91
CA TRP A 27 7.55 13.09 -4.30
C TRP A 27 6.12 13.41 -4.76
N PRO A 28 5.97 14.34 -5.72
CA PRO A 28 4.66 14.52 -6.35
C PRO A 28 4.22 13.27 -7.13
N PRO A 29 2.92 13.03 -7.33
CA PRO A 29 1.79 13.79 -6.78
C PRO A 29 1.60 13.50 -5.29
N HIS A 30 0.89 14.39 -4.62
CA HIS A 30 0.54 14.26 -3.19
C HIS A 30 1.77 14.22 -2.28
N GLU A 31 2.81 15.01 -2.58
CA GLU A 31 3.99 15.10 -1.73
C GLU A 31 3.58 15.52 -0.32
N GLY A 32 4.09 14.82 0.69
CA GLY A 32 3.75 15.08 2.09
C GLY A 32 2.50 14.37 2.59
N ALA A 33 1.67 13.84 1.68
CA ALA A 33 0.54 13.00 2.09
C ALA A 33 1.03 11.59 2.42
N TRP A 34 0.22 10.84 3.13
CA TRP A 34 0.53 9.48 3.53
C TRP A 34 -0.15 8.48 2.59
N ALA A 35 0.46 7.33 2.42
CA ALA A 35 0.02 6.32 1.48
C ALA A 35 0.24 4.92 2.04
N LEU A 36 -0.52 3.97 1.52
CA LEU A 36 -0.25 2.56 1.76
C LEU A 36 1.07 2.20 1.10
N PRO A 37 1.88 1.31 1.71
CA PRO A 37 3.05 0.76 1.03
C PRO A 37 2.62 0.03 -0.24
N GLY A 38 3.41 0.15 -1.30
CA GLY A 38 3.11 -0.51 -2.56
C GLY A 38 3.96 0.03 -3.69
N GLY A 39 3.79 -0.54 -4.87
CA GLY A 39 4.54 -0.13 -6.04
C GLY A 39 4.22 -0.99 -7.25
N HIS A 40 5.02 -0.83 -8.29
CA HIS A 40 4.82 -1.53 -9.55
C HIS A 40 5.08 -3.03 -9.42
N VAL A 41 4.25 -3.80 -10.09
CA VAL A 41 4.49 -5.25 -10.27
C VAL A 41 5.56 -5.39 -11.34
N ASP A 42 6.65 -6.07 -11.01
CA ASP A 42 7.76 -6.27 -11.95
C ASP A 42 7.41 -7.33 -12.98
N GLU A 43 8.12 -7.33 -14.11
CA GLU A 43 7.93 -8.33 -15.15
C GLU A 43 8.10 -9.73 -14.57
N GLY A 44 7.12 -10.60 -14.85
CA GLY A 44 7.15 -11.98 -14.37
C GLY A 44 6.71 -12.19 -12.94
N GLU A 45 6.37 -11.09 -12.24
CA GLU A 45 5.97 -11.12 -10.83
C GLU A 45 4.44 -11.13 -10.72
N THR A 46 3.91 -11.83 -9.72
CA THR A 46 2.47 -11.70 -9.40
C THR A 46 2.26 -10.45 -8.55
N SER A 47 1.03 -9.92 -8.53
CA SER A 47 0.71 -8.81 -7.63
C SER A 47 0.92 -9.17 -6.16
N ARG A 48 0.66 -10.42 -5.80
CA ARG A 48 0.87 -10.92 -4.44
C ARG A 48 2.34 -10.86 -4.05
N ASP A 49 3.22 -11.31 -4.92
CA ASP A 49 4.66 -11.27 -4.66
C ASP A 49 5.17 -9.83 -4.65
N ALA A 50 4.65 -8.98 -5.54
CA ALA A 50 4.99 -7.56 -5.57
C ALA A 50 4.59 -6.88 -4.25
N ALA A 51 3.41 -7.19 -3.73
CA ALA A 51 2.93 -6.62 -2.47
C ALA A 51 3.89 -6.95 -1.31
N ALA A 52 4.28 -8.21 -1.19
CA ALA A 52 5.21 -8.63 -0.12
C ALA A 52 6.57 -7.96 -0.29
N ARG A 53 7.07 -7.90 -1.53
CA ARG A 53 8.37 -7.29 -1.84
C ARG A 53 8.37 -5.79 -1.52
N GLU A 54 7.35 -5.06 -1.98
CA GLU A 54 7.25 -3.62 -1.76
C GLU A 54 7.11 -3.29 -0.27
N LEU A 55 6.34 -4.08 0.46
CA LEU A 55 6.21 -3.89 1.91
C LEU A 55 7.57 -3.98 2.59
N LEU A 56 8.37 -5.00 2.23
CA LEU A 56 9.70 -5.17 2.78
C LEU A 56 10.63 -4.02 2.39
N GLU A 57 10.64 -3.65 1.10
CA GLU A 57 11.52 -2.60 0.60
C GLU A 57 11.22 -1.24 1.24
N GLU A 58 9.94 -0.91 1.41
CA GLU A 58 9.55 0.42 1.88
C GLU A 58 9.48 0.55 3.39
N THR A 59 9.22 -0.54 4.10
CA THR A 59 8.94 -0.47 5.54
C THR A 59 9.79 -1.41 6.39
N GLY A 60 10.54 -2.31 5.77
CA GLY A 60 11.29 -3.32 6.51
C GLY A 60 10.45 -4.46 7.05
N VAL A 61 9.14 -4.45 6.84
CA VAL A 61 8.25 -5.50 7.35
C VAL A 61 8.26 -6.70 6.41
N ARG A 62 8.58 -7.86 6.95
CA ARG A 62 8.65 -9.11 6.19
C ARG A 62 7.40 -9.94 6.43
N VAL A 63 6.70 -10.28 5.35
CA VAL A 63 5.55 -11.18 5.38
C VAL A 63 5.72 -12.24 4.28
N ASN A 64 5.08 -13.38 4.46
CA ASN A 64 5.00 -14.37 3.39
C ASN A 64 3.89 -13.97 2.43
N ALA A 65 4.17 -14.00 1.13
CA ALA A 65 3.18 -13.62 0.13
C ALA A 65 1.90 -14.46 0.24
N GLU A 66 2.02 -15.71 0.56
CA GLU A 66 0.89 -16.63 0.70
C GLU A 66 -0.03 -16.30 1.88
N ASP A 67 0.45 -15.52 2.85
CA ASP A 67 -0.35 -15.11 4.01
C ASP A 67 -1.11 -13.81 3.74
N LEU A 68 -0.87 -13.16 2.62
CA LEU A 68 -1.59 -11.95 2.25
C LEU A 68 -3.02 -12.30 1.82
N LYS A 69 -3.99 -11.53 2.33
CA LYS A 69 -5.39 -11.73 1.98
C LYS A 69 -5.82 -10.70 0.95
N PRO A 70 -6.32 -11.11 -0.23
CA PRO A 70 -6.77 -10.14 -1.24
C PRO A 70 -7.91 -9.27 -0.70
N ILE A 71 -7.79 -7.96 -0.91
CA ILE A 71 -8.85 -7.00 -0.61
C ILE A 71 -9.69 -6.75 -1.85
N GLY A 72 -9.04 -6.51 -2.98
CA GLY A 72 -9.72 -6.25 -4.25
C GLY A 72 -8.84 -5.60 -5.27
N VAL A 73 -9.43 -5.34 -6.42
CA VAL A 73 -8.80 -4.61 -7.53
C VAL A 73 -9.40 -3.21 -7.57
N PHE A 74 -8.54 -2.21 -7.67
CA PHE A 74 -8.95 -0.80 -7.71
C PHE A 74 -8.46 -0.22 -9.02
N ASP A 75 -9.39 0.12 -9.91
CA ASP A 75 -9.08 0.51 -11.28
C ASP A 75 -9.91 1.69 -11.79
N GLN A 76 -10.48 2.48 -10.87
CA GLN A 76 -11.28 3.63 -11.27
C GLN A 76 -10.45 4.58 -12.13
N PRO A 77 -10.94 4.97 -13.34
CA PRO A 77 -10.24 5.98 -14.14
C PRO A 77 -10.03 7.26 -13.33
N GLY A 78 -8.82 7.81 -13.41
CA GLY A 78 -8.49 9.03 -12.68
C GLY A 78 -8.08 8.81 -11.23
N ARG A 79 -7.99 7.57 -10.75
CA ARG A 79 -7.53 7.30 -9.38
C ARG A 79 -6.10 7.80 -9.14
N ASP A 80 -5.30 7.91 -10.21
CA ASP A 80 -3.94 8.45 -10.18
C ASP A 80 -3.84 9.49 -11.30
N PRO A 81 -3.44 10.73 -10.99
CA PRO A 81 -3.34 11.77 -12.01
C PRO A 81 -2.23 11.54 -13.05
N ARG A 82 -1.28 10.65 -12.79
CA ARG A 82 -0.17 10.38 -13.70
C ARG A 82 -0.57 9.50 -14.88
N GLY A 83 -1.72 8.81 -14.83
CA GLY A 83 -2.14 7.93 -15.90
C GLY A 83 -3.08 6.84 -15.45
N ARG A 84 -3.19 5.80 -16.28
CA ARG A 84 -4.06 4.66 -16.00
C ARG A 84 -3.34 3.67 -15.11
N TYR A 85 -3.78 3.59 -13.85
CA TYR A 85 -3.19 2.69 -12.86
C TYR A 85 -4.24 1.71 -12.36
N VAL A 86 -3.88 0.43 -12.35
CA VAL A 86 -4.68 -0.64 -11.77
C VAL A 86 -3.87 -1.24 -10.63
N THR A 87 -4.42 -1.26 -9.43
CA THR A 87 -3.74 -1.84 -8.28
C THR A 87 -4.54 -3.01 -7.71
N VAL A 88 -3.83 -4.04 -7.27
CA VAL A 88 -4.41 -5.13 -6.48
C VAL A 88 -3.96 -4.90 -5.05
N ALA A 89 -4.91 -4.80 -4.13
CA ALA A 89 -4.64 -4.53 -2.73
C ALA A 89 -4.75 -5.78 -1.88
N TYR A 90 -3.86 -5.89 -0.91
CA TYR A 90 -3.77 -7.04 0.00
C TYR A 90 -3.75 -6.59 1.46
N LEU A 91 -4.32 -7.41 2.32
CA LEU A 91 -4.28 -7.22 3.77
C LEU A 91 -3.20 -8.11 4.36
N ALA A 92 -2.31 -7.52 5.16
CA ALA A 92 -1.29 -8.22 5.93
C ALA A 92 -1.55 -7.99 7.42
N ARG A 93 -1.88 -9.04 8.15
CA ARG A 93 -2.05 -8.95 9.61
C ARG A 93 -0.72 -9.28 10.27
N VAL A 94 -0.22 -8.35 11.08
CA VAL A 94 1.11 -8.47 11.70
C VAL A 94 1.02 -8.26 13.20
N PRO A 95 2.00 -8.79 13.96
CA PRO A 95 2.02 -8.60 15.43
C PRO A 95 2.13 -7.14 15.83
N ALA A 96 1.64 -6.82 17.04
CA ALA A 96 1.62 -5.46 17.55
C ALA A 96 3.01 -4.84 17.71
N ASP A 97 4.04 -5.67 17.93
CA ASP A 97 5.41 -5.21 18.16
C ASP A 97 6.27 -5.20 16.89
N THR A 98 5.64 -5.28 15.71
CA THR A 98 6.35 -5.27 14.44
C THR A 98 7.12 -3.96 14.27
N GLN A 99 8.42 -4.06 14.05
CA GLN A 99 9.31 -2.91 13.87
C GLN A 99 9.30 -2.47 12.41
N VAL A 100 9.44 -1.17 12.19
CA VAL A 100 9.44 -0.60 10.84
C VAL A 100 10.63 0.33 10.67
N SER A 101 11.06 0.48 9.40
CA SER A 101 12.11 1.43 9.04
C SER A 101 11.88 1.88 7.60
N ALA A 102 11.98 3.18 7.33
CA ALA A 102 11.76 3.70 5.98
C ALA A 102 12.80 3.17 5.00
N GLY A 103 12.33 2.79 3.81
CA GLY A 103 13.20 2.46 2.69
C GLY A 103 13.63 3.72 1.94
N ASP A 104 14.36 3.54 0.83
CA ASP A 104 15.00 4.63 0.11
C ASP A 104 14.03 5.65 -0.46
N ASP A 105 12.87 5.21 -0.93
CA ASP A 105 11.90 6.07 -1.63
C ASP A 105 10.83 6.66 -0.71
N ALA A 106 10.80 6.29 0.55
CA ALA A 106 9.84 6.81 1.52
C ALA A 106 10.54 7.85 2.40
N ARG A 107 9.88 9.01 2.62
CA ARG A 107 10.40 10.01 3.51
C ARG A 107 10.42 9.51 4.95
N THR A 108 9.34 8.83 5.36
CA THR A 108 9.23 8.15 6.66
C THR A 108 8.12 7.11 6.61
N THR A 109 8.15 6.19 7.55
CA THR A 109 7.10 5.19 7.71
C THR A 109 6.75 5.10 9.20
N ARG A 110 5.44 4.93 9.50
CA ARG A 110 5.01 4.80 10.89
C ARG A 110 3.66 4.13 10.98
N TRP A 111 3.38 3.59 12.17
CA TRP A 111 2.07 3.06 12.53
C TRP A 111 1.14 4.22 12.91
N TRP A 112 -0.07 4.19 12.35
CA TRP A 112 -1.12 5.17 12.67
C TRP A 112 -2.25 4.48 13.40
N PRO A 113 -2.70 5.04 14.55
CA PRO A 113 -3.86 4.47 15.26
C PRO A 113 -5.11 4.49 14.39
N ALA A 114 -5.97 3.48 14.53
CA ALA A 114 -7.14 3.30 13.68
C ALA A 114 -8.07 4.50 13.60
N GLY A 115 -8.23 5.25 14.68
CA GLY A 115 -9.15 6.38 14.73
C GLY A 115 -8.53 7.73 14.38
N VAL A 116 -7.23 7.79 14.08
CA VAL A 116 -6.50 9.05 13.89
C VAL A 116 -5.63 8.93 12.64
N LEU A 117 -6.27 8.90 11.47
CA LEU A 117 -5.54 8.74 10.21
C LEU A 117 -5.23 10.11 9.59
N PRO A 118 -4.07 10.25 8.91
CA PRO A 118 -3.74 11.46 8.18
C PRO A 118 -4.51 11.54 6.86
N VAL A 119 -4.28 12.61 6.10
CA VAL A 119 -4.75 12.70 4.72
C VAL A 119 -4.03 11.64 3.89
N LEU A 120 -4.78 10.76 3.23
CA LEU A 120 -4.25 9.70 2.39
C LEU A 120 -4.22 10.11 0.92
N ALA A 121 -3.15 9.69 0.24
CA ALA A 121 -2.97 9.94 -1.19
C ALA A 121 -3.90 9.06 -2.02
N PHE A 122 -4.17 9.49 -3.26
CA PHE A 122 -4.93 8.72 -4.25
C PHE A 122 -6.29 8.28 -3.67
N ASP A 123 -6.69 7.03 -3.92
CA ASP A 123 -7.90 6.43 -3.38
C ASP A 123 -7.58 5.47 -2.22
N HIS A 124 -6.44 5.67 -1.55
CA HIS A 124 -6.00 4.77 -0.48
C HIS A 124 -6.97 4.72 0.69
N ALA A 125 -7.74 5.79 0.93
CA ALA A 125 -8.79 5.76 1.94
C ALA A 125 -9.87 4.72 1.61
N GLU A 126 -10.21 4.56 0.33
CA GLU A 126 -11.18 3.56 -0.11
C GLU A 126 -10.64 2.14 0.06
N ILE A 127 -9.36 1.96 -0.26
CA ILE A 127 -8.70 0.65 -0.09
C ILE A 127 -8.70 0.27 1.39
N LEU A 128 -8.34 1.21 2.26
CA LEU A 128 -8.31 0.97 3.69
C LEU A 128 -9.70 0.65 4.23
N ALA A 129 -10.72 1.38 3.78
CA ALA A 129 -12.10 1.10 4.18
C ALA A 129 -12.52 -0.30 3.76
N ALA A 130 -12.13 -0.75 2.57
CA ALA A 130 -12.42 -2.10 2.10
C ALA A 130 -11.70 -3.15 2.95
N ALA A 131 -10.47 -2.87 3.38
CA ALA A 131 -9.70 -3.77 4.23
C ALA A 131 -10.37 -3.98 5.59
N THR A 132 -10.93 -2.92 6.17
CA THR A 132 -11.58 -3.02 7.49
C THR A 132 -12.87 -3.80 7.48
N ARG A 133 -13.42 -4.08 6.29
CA ARG A 133 -14.62 -4.93 6.15
C ARG A 133 -14.29 -6.42 5.98
N GLN A 134 -13.03 -6.77 5.99
CA GLN A 134 -12.59 -8.16 5.84
C GLN A 134 -12.73 -8.97 7.12
#